data_b1afbdad700f7f9ecb73c289de912564
#
_entry.id   b1afbdad700f7f9ecb73c289de912564
#
_cell.length_a   1.000
_cell.length_b   1.000
_cell.length_c   1.000
_cell.angle_alpha   90.00
_cell.angle_beta   90.00
_cell.angle_gamma   90.00
#
_symmetry.space_group_name_H-M   'P 1'
#
loop_
_entity.id
_entity.type
_entity.pdbx_description
1 polymer ?
#
loop_
_entity_poly.entity_id
_entity_poly.type
_entity_poly.pdbx_seq_one_letter_code
_entity_poly.pdbx_strand_id
1 'polypeptide(L)'
;LSCSSAASDVYKRQDVDIALFRENTEDVYSGKELEVNSDEVLALNKFLKSEFGWEIREDSGIGIKPISKTASERLIRAALNFAVENDKKNLAIVHKGNIMKFTEGAFRGWGYDLVKNEFSDVAISWQDCNGEPGNKILVQDVIADAFLQQVLIKPHEFDVIATTNLNGDYASDALAAQIGGIGISPGGHINYENG
;
A
#
# COMPACT_ATOMS: atom_id res chain seq x y z
N LEU A 1 41.83 3.82 13.56
CA LEU A 1 40.56 3.11 13.58
C LEU A 1 39.58 3.86 12.70
N SER A 2 39.55 3.51 11.39
CA SER A 2 38.68 4.12 10.40
C SER A 2 37.31 3.43 10.42
N CYS A 3 36.35 3.99 11.13
CA CYS A 3 34.93 3.61 11.05
C CYS A 3 34.12 4.41 10.02
N SER A 4 34.76 5.17 9.14
CA SER A 4 34.06 6.11 8.26
C SER A 4 33.73 5.57 6.85
N SER A 5 34.31 4.45 6.41
CA SER A 5 34.05 3.93 5.07
C SER A 5 32.84 2.99 4.96
N ALA A 6 32.46 2.33 6.04
CA ALA A 6 31.31 1.42 6.03
C ALA A 6 29.96 2.15 6.13
N ALA A 7 29.93 3.35 6.73
CA ALA A 7 28.68 4.13 6.85
C ALA A 7 28.29 4.86 5.54
N SER A 8 29.24 5.17 4.66
CA SER A 8 28.96 5.85 3.40
C SER A 8 28.41 4.92 2.31
N ASP A 9 28.67 3.61 2.40
CA ASP A 9 28.15 2.62 1.44
C ASP A 9 26.74 2.12 1.77
N VAL A 10 26.28 2.32 3.01
CA VAL A 10 24.94 1.86 3.45
C VAL A 10 23.82 2.83 3.04
N TYR A 11 24.15 4.09 2.73
CA TYR A 11 23.18 5.11 2.30
C TYR A 11 23.48 5.60 0.89
N LYS A 12 23.30 4.73 -0.10
CA LYS A 12 23.22 5.19 -1.50
C LYS A 12 21.86 5.87 -1.71
N ARG A 13 21.75 7.10 -1.24
CA ARG A 13 20.56 7.98 -1.38
C ARG A 13 20.16 8.21 -2.85
N GLN A 14 20.95 7.78 -3.80
CA GLN A 14 20.77 7.99 -5.24
C GLN A 14 19.98 6.87 -5.93
N ASP A 15 19.69 5.77 -5.23
CA ASP A 15 19.05 4.60 -5.82
C ASP A 15 17.51 4.56 -5.59
N VAL A 16 16.94 5.58 -4.92
CA VAL A 16 15.50 5.67 -4.65
C VAL A 16 14.86 6.66 -5.63
N ASP A 17 14.20 6.13 -6.66
CA ASP A 17 13.33 6.86 -7.59
C ASP A 17 11.99 6.15 -7.67
N ILE A 18 11.18 6.31 -6.61
CA ILE A 18 9.94 5.57 -6.40
C ILE A 18 8.78 6.55 -6.30
N ALA A 19 7.74 6.32 -7.09
CA ALA A 19 6.46 7.01 -6.97
C ALA A 19 5.51 6.19 -6.07
N LEU A 20 5.15 6.72 -4.91
CA LEU A 20 4.23 6.08 -3.98
C LEU A 20 2.83 6.66 -4.11
N PHE A 21 1.86 5.81 -4.43
CA PHE A 21 0.44 6.09 -4.44
C PHE A 21 -0.22 5.50 -3.19
N ARG A 22 -0.65 6.38 -2.28
CA ARG A 22 -1.32 6.03 -1.02
C ARG A 22 -2.80 6.38 -1.12
N GLU A 23 -3.68 5.40 -0.87
CA GLU A 23 -5.10 5.69 -0.65
C GLU A 23 -5.25 6.49 0.65
N ASN A 24 -6.02 7.57 0.67
CA ASN A 24 -6.09 8.47 1.82
C ASN A 24 -7.52 8.80 2.29
N THR A 25 -8.55 8.15 1.73
CA THR A 25 -9.96 8.45 2.06
C THR A 25 -10.59 7.46 3.02
N GLU A 26 -9.99 6.30 3.23
CA GLU A 26 -10.53 5.23 4.05
C GLU A 26 -9.43 4.55 4.91
N ASP A 27 -9.60 3.28 5.25
CA ASP A 27 -8.74 2.56 6.17
C ASP A 27 -9.00 2.97 7.64
N VAL A 28 -8.12 2.63 8.57
CA VAL A 28 -8.19 3.05 9.97
C VAL A 28 -8.15 4.59 10.12
N TYR A 29 -7.63 5.29 9.14
CA TYR A 29 -7.63 6.76 9.06
C TYR A 29 -9.02 7.39 8.95
N SER A 30 -10.06 6.58 8.70
CA SER A 30 -11.46 7.05 8.76
C SER A 30 -11.91 7.46 10.17
N GLY A 31 -11.12 7.19 11.19
CA GLY A 31 -11.36 7.60 12.58
C GLY A 31 -12.58 6.94 13.22
N LYS A 32 -13.01 5.77 12.71
CA LYS A 32 -14.15 5.03 13.26
C LYS A 32 -13.68 4.12 14.38
N GLU A 33 -13.51 4.71 15.55
CA GLU A 33 -13.02 4.03 16.75
C GLU A 33 -13.99 4.21 17.91
N LEU A 34 -14.05 3.21 18.78
CA LEU A 34 -14.81 3.18 20.01
C LEU A 34 -13.88 2.98 21.20
N GLU A 35 -14.02 3.84 22.19
CA GLU A 35 -13.19 3.81 23.39
C GLU A 35 -13.55 2.61 24.28
N VAL A 36 -12.54 2.06 24.92
CA VAL A 36 -12.72 0.99 25.92
C VAL A 36 -13.71 1.39 27.01
N ASN A 37 -14.59 0.49 27.42
CA ASN A 37 -15.65 0.68 28.42
C ASN A 37 -16.72 1.73 28.06
N SER A 38 -16.76 2.23 26.81
CA SER A 38 -17.88 3.06 26.37
C SER A 38 -19.15 2.22 26.14
N ASP A 39 -20.32 2.85 26.26
CA ASP A 39 -21.59 2.17 25.99
C ASP A 39 -21.68 1.63 24.56
N GLU A 40 -21.07 2.35 23.62
CA GLU A 40 -21.01 2.00 22.20
C GLU A 40 -20.16 0.74 21.96
N VAL A 41 -18.98 0.61 22.61
CA VAL A 41 -18.14 -0.59 22.45
C VAL A 41 -18.79 -1.80 23.11
N LEU A 42 -19.49 -1.62 24.22
CA LEU A 42 -20.24 -2.69 24.88
C LEU A 42 -21.41 -3.18 24.01
N ALA A 43 -22.14 -2.25 23.40
CA ALA A 43 -23.21 -2.57 22.45
C ALA A 43 -22.69 -3.30 21.21
N LEU A 44 -21.56 -2.84 20.64
CA LEU A 44 -20.92 -3.49 19.49
C LEU A 44 -20.44 -4.90 19.85
N ASN A 45 -19.78 -5.09 20.99
CA ASN A 45 -19.33 -6.41 21.45
C ASN A 45 -20.49 -7.39 21.61
N LYS A 46 -21.60 -6.93 22.18
CA LYS A 46 -22.82 -7.75 22.29
C LYS A 46 -23.36 -8.16 20.93
N PHE A 47 -23.41 -7.23 19.98
CA PHE A 47 -23.83 -7.48 18.61
C PHE A 47 -22.91 -8.47 17.90
N LEU A 48 -21.60 -8.26 17.94
CA LEU A 48 -20.61 -9.15 17.31
C LEU A 48 -20.67 -10.57 17.88
N LYS A 49 -20.90 -10.71 19.19
CA LYS A 49 -21.06 -12.01 19.82
C LYS A 49 -22.36 -12.69 19.41
N SER A 50 -23.49 -11.96 19.37
CA SER A 50 -24.80 -12.55 19.03
C SER A 50 -24.90 -12.94 17.56
N GLU A 51 -24.40 -12.09 16.64
CA GLU A 51 -24.59 -12.30 15.20
C GLU A 51 -23.49 -13.13 14.55
N PHE A 52 -22.25 -12.99 15.04
CA PHE A 52 -21.09 -13.64 14.42
C PHE A 52 -20.38 -14.66 15.32
N GLY A 53 -20.75 -14.75 16.60
CA GLY A 53 -20.06 -15.60 17.58
C GLY A 53 -18.65 -15.12 17.89
N TRP A 54 -18.33 -13.86 17.61
CA TRP A 54 -17.00 -13.30 17.86
C TRP A 54 -16.88 -12.88 19.32
N GLU A 55 -15.83 -13.35 19.98
CA GLU A 55 -15.51 -12.98 21.35
C GLU A 55 -14.33 -12.02 21.35
N ILE A 56 -14.62 -10.76 21.68
CA ILE A 56 -13.60 -9.71 21.87
C ILE A 56 -13.47 -9.49 23.38
N ARG A 57 -12.24 -9.27 23.84
CA ARG A 57 -11.97 -8.98 25.24
C ARG A 57 -12.73 -7.73 25.70
N GLU A 58 -13.30 -7.78 26.89
CA GLU A 58 -14.13 -6.67 27.41
C GLU A 58 -13.37 -5.35 27.58
N ASP A 59 -12.07 -5.43 27.84
CA ASP A 59 -11.16 -4.30 28.00
C ASP A 59 -10.52 -3.83 26.68
N SER A 60 -11.18 -4.06 25.53
CA SER A 60 -10.71 -3.66 24.23
C SER A 60 -11.38 -2.37 23.73
N GLY A 61 -10.60 -1.45 23.19
CA GLY A 61 -11.10 -0.47 22.21
C GLY A 61 -11.25 -1.14 20.84
N ILE A 62 -12.16 -0.66 19.99
CA ILE A 62 -12.41 -1.25 18.67
C ILE A 62 -12.31 -0.17 17.59
N GLY A 63 -11.49 -0.43 16.57
CA GLY A 63 -11.41 0.37 15.36
C GLY A 63 -11.91 -0.39 14.13
N ILE A 64 -12.54 0.32 13.19
CA ILE A 64 -13.04 -0.25 11.94
C ILE A 64 -12.09 0.13 10.80
N LYS A 65 -11.68 -0.88 10.04
CA LYS A 65 -10.82 -0.75 8.86
C LYS A 65 -11.63 -1.03 7.58
N PRO A 66 -12.27 -0.01 6.99
CA PRO A 66 -12.96 -0.17 5.72
C PRO A 66 -11.94 -0.08 4.56
N ILE A 67 -12.05 -1.00 3.60
CA ILE A 67 -11.34 -0.94 2.31
C ILE A 67 -12.37 -1.23 1.22
N SER A 68 -12.61 -0.26 0.35
CA SER A 68 -13.63 -0.36 -0.70
C SER A 68 -13.02 -0.67 -2.07
N LYS A 69 -13.80 -1.33 -2.91
CA LYS A 69 -13.41 -1.59 -4.30
C LYS A 69 -13.22 -0.28 -5.07
N THR A 70 -14.13 0.67 -4.90
CA THR A 70 -14.11 1.96 -5.60
C THR A 70 -12.83 2.76 -5.32
N ALA A 71 -12.46 2.91 -4.05
CA ALA A 71 -11.26 3.65 -3.68
C ALA A 71 -9.99 2.90 -4.12
N SER A 72 -9.98 1.58 -3.96
CA SER A 72 -8.86 0.72 -4.37
C SER A 72 -8.59 0.81 -5.88
N GLU A 73 -9.62 0.63 -6.71
CA GLU A 73 -9.48 0.70 -8.17
C GLU A 73 -9.10 2.11 -8.63
N ARG A 74 -9.68 3.17 -8.02
CA ARG A 74 -9.32 4.56 -8.32
C ARG A 74 -7.83 4.81 -8.10
N LEU A 75 -7.30 4.40 -6.95
CA LEU A 75 -5.89 4.57 -6.63
C LEU A 75 -4.98 3.79 -7.58
N ILE A 76 -5.26 2.51 -7.78
CA ILE A 76 -4.42 1.64 -8.63
C ILE A 76 -4.47 2.10 -10.08
N ARG A 77 -5.63 2.56 -10.57
CA ARG A 77 -5.77 3.16 -11.91
C ARG A 77 -4.89 4.41 -12.05
N ALA A 78 -4.89 5.28 -11.05
CA ALA A 78 -4.03 6.45 -11.04
C ALA A 78 -2.53 6.09 -11.08
N ALA A 79 -2.13 5.09 -10.29
CA ALA A 79 -0.75 4.59 -10.27
C ALA A 79 -0.33 3.97 -11.62
N LEU A 80 -1.24 3.22 -12.27
CA LEU A 80 -0.99 2.64 -13.60
C LEU A 80 -0.90 3.71 -14.69
N ASN A 81 -1.79 4.70 -14.68
CA ASN A 81 -1.71 5.81 -15.63
C ASN A 81 -0.38 6.56 -15.49
N PHE A 82 0.02 6.88 -14.26
CA PHE A 82 1.32 7.47 -14.00
C PHE A 82 2.47 6.61 -14.52
N ALA A 83 2.42 5.30 -14.33
CA ALA A 83 3.44 4.39 -14.81
C ALA A 83 3.54 4.39 -16.34
N VAL A 84 2.40 4.44 -17.04
CA VAL A 84 2.34 4.55 -18.51
C VAL A 84 2.90 5.88 -18.98
N GLU A 85 2.46 6.99 -18.39
CA GLU A 85 2.86 8.35 -18.78
C GLU A 85 4.33 8.65 -18.54
N ASN A 86 4.95 7.96 -17.60
CA ASN A 86 6.36 8.17 -17.20
C ASN A 86 7.29 7.00 -17.59
N ASP A 87 6.86 6.12 -18.49
CA ASP A 87 7.65 4.98 -18.99
C ASP A 87 8.22 4.07 -17.88
N LYS A 88 7.52 3.98 -16.75
CA LYS A 88 7.90 3.11 -15.62
C LYS A 88 7.70 1.65 -15.97
N LYS A 89 8.54 0.77 -15.41
CA LYS A 89 8.59 -0.66 -15.82
C LYS A 89 7.81 -1.57 -14.91
N ASN A 90 7.58 -1.16 -13.66
CA ASN A 90 6.86 -1.99 -12.71
C ASN A 90 5.94 -1.17 -11.78
N LEU A 91 4.90 -1.86 -11.30
CA LEU A 91 4.01 -1.41 -10.25
C LEU A 91 3.87 -2.50 -9.19
N ALA A 92 4.17 -2.17 -7.95
CA ALA A 92 4.00 -3.04 -6.80
C ALA A 92 2.72 -2.69 -6.03
N ILE A 93 1.80 -3.65 -5.90
CA ILE A 93 0.63 -3.58 -5.03
C ILE A 93 1.06 -4.04 -3.64
N VAL A 94 1.22 -3.11 -2.71
CA VAL A 94 1.67 -3.43 -1.34
C VAL A 94 0.49 -3.60 -0.41
N HIS A 95 0.43 -4.74 0.29
CA HIS A 95 -0.72 -5.14 1.10
C HIS A 95 -0.34 -6.10 2.25
N LYS A 96 -1.24 -6.28 3.23
CA LYS A 96 -1.16 -7.33 4.27
C LYS A 96 -2.29 -8.37 4.11
N GLY A 97 -2.60 -8.73 2.88
CA GLY A 97 -3.73 -9.58 2.53
C GLY A 97 -3.61 -11.05 2.95
N ASN A 98 -2.44 -11.51 3.36
CA ASN A 98 -2.25 -12.84 3.96
C ASN A 98 -2.94 -12.95 5.33
N ILE A 99 -3.10 -11.85 6.06
CA ILE A 99 -3.80 -11.74 7.34
C ILE A 99 -5.19 -11.14 7.15
N MET A 100 -5.28 -9.97 6.53
CA MET A 100 -6.53 -9.22 6.30
C MET A 100 -7.13 -9.56 4.94
N LYS A 101 -7.68 -10.77 4.82
CA LYS A 101 -8.07 -11.39 3.54
C LYS A 101 -9.16 -10.63 2.79
N PHE A 102 -10.14 -10.08 3.50
CA PHE A 102 -11.32 -9.44 2.93
C PHE A 102 -11.22 -7.91 2.82
N THR A 103 -10.15 -7.35 3.30
CA THR A 103 -9.81 -5.93 3.14
C THR A 103 -8.56 -5.79 2.26
N GLU A 104 -7.39 -5.92 2.77
CA GLU A 104 -6.15 -5.79 2.01
C GLU A 104 -5.93 -6.90 0.97
N GLY A 105 -6.40 -8.10 1.22
CA GLY A 105 -6.42 -9.17 0.23
C GLY A 105 -7.37 -8.88 -0.92
N ALA A 106 -8.50 -8.23 -0.63
CA ALA A 106 -9.44 -7.75 -1.65
C ALA A 106 -8.83 -6.58 -2.46
N PHE A 107 -8.15 -5.63 -1.83
CA PHE A 107 -7.39 -4.56 -2.50
C PHE A 107 -6.44 -5.13 -3.56
N ARG A 108 -5.65 -6.13 -3.21
CA ARG A 108 -4.79 -6.85 -4.15
C ARG A 108 -5.59 -7.46 -5.31
N GLY A 109 -6.67 -8.18 -5.00
CA GLY A 109 -7.51 -8.85 -6.00
C GLY A 109 -8.12 -7.87 -7.00
N TRP A 110 -8.71 -6.78 -6.51
CA TRP A 110 -9.25 -5.72 -7.36
C TRP A 110 -8.20 -5.05 -8.24
N GLY A 111 -6.96 -4.94 -7.73
CA GLY A 111 -5.84 -4.44 -8.52
C GLY A 111 -5.52 -5.33 -9.71
N TYR A 112 -5.44 -6.64 -9.53
CA TYR A 112 -5.23 -7.57 -10.62
C TYR A 112 -6.40 -7.63 -11.60
N ASP A 113 -7.64 -7.59 -11.10
CA ASP A 113 -8.83 -7.50 -11.95
C ASP A 113 -8.82 -6.24 -12.82
N LEU A 114 -8.42 -5.10 -12.24
CA LEU A 114 -8.27 -3.83 -12.96
C LEU A 114 -7.23 -3.94 -14.10
N VAL A 115 -6.06 -4.50 -13.81
CA VAL A 115 -5.01 -4.72 -14.82
C VAL A 115 -5.54 -5.54 -15.97
N LYS A 116 -6.23 -6.64 -15.69
CA LYS A 116 -6.78 -7.54 -16.69
C LYS A 116 -7.87 -6.88 -17.52
N ASN A 117 -8.75 -6.10 -16.91
CA ASN A 117 -9.94 -5.56 -17.57
C ASN A 117 -9.69 -4.24 -18.31
N GLU A 118 -8.79 -3.38 -17.79
CA GLU A 118 -8.61 -2.02 -18.31
C GLU A 118 -7.21 -1.75 -18.88
N PHE A 119 -6.18 -2.50 -18.46
CA PHE A 119 -4.78 -2.24 -18.79
C PHE A 119 -4.06 -3.39 -19.48
N SER A 120 -4.79 -4.41 -19.93
CA SER A 120 -4.21 -5.62 -20.53
C SER A 120 -3.28 -5.37 -21.72
N ASP A 121 -3.45 -4.25 -22.42
CA ASP A 121 -2.60 -3.89 -23.56
C ASP A 121 -1.21 -3.38 -23.13
N VAL A 122 -1.13 -2.70 -21.97
CA VAL A 122 0.08 -1.99 -21.51
C VAL A 122 0.68 -2.55 -20.23
N ALA A 123 -0.07 -3.38 -19.48
CA ALA A 123 0.39 -3.99 -18.22
C ALA A 123 0.08 -5.49 -18.19
N ILE A 124 0.82 -6.22 -17.37
CA ILE A 124 0.65 -7.66 -17.20
C ILE A 124 0.96 -8.06 -15.77
N SER A 125 0.20 -8.99 -15.21
CA SER A 125 0.48 -9.51 -13.87
C SER A 125 1.70 -10.43 -13.86
N TRP A 126 2.40 -10.49 -12.74
CA TRP A 126 3.50 -11.44 -12.53
C TRP A 126 3.07 -12.90 -12.79
N GLN A 127 1.83 -13.23 -12.45
CA GLN A 127 1.30 -14.59 -12.62
C GLN A 127 1.05 -14.95 -14.09
N ASP A 128 0.71 -13.97 -14.91
CA ASP A 128 0.35 -14.20 -16.33
C ASP A 128 1.54 -14.07 -17.28
N CYS A 129 2.64 -13.40 -16.85
CA CYS A 129 3.78 -13.15 -17.75
C CYS A 129 4.81 -14.29 -17.79
N ASN A 130 4.68 -15.31 -16.94
CA ASN A 130 5.68 -16.41 -16.83
C ASN A 130 7.14 -15.92 -16.66
N GLY A 131 7.32 -14.75 -16.03
CA GLY A 131 8.65 -14.12 -15.83
C GLY A 131 9.12 -13.24 -16.98
N GLU A 132 8.36 -13.12 -18.07
CA GLU A 132 8.72 -12.33 -19.26
C GLU A 132 7.63 -11.31 -19.61
N PRO A 133 7.62 -10.11 -18.95
CA PRO A 133 6.60 -9.08 -19.19
C PRO A 133 6.71 -8.43 -20.59
N GLY A 134 7.81 -8.62 -21.30
CA GLY A 134 8.07 -7.97 -22.59
C GLY A 134 8.17 -6.45 -22.42
N ASN A 135 7.41 -5.71 -23.22
CA ASN A 135 7.34 -4.25 -23.15
C ASN A 135 6.24 -3.73 -22.21
N LYS A 136 5.51 -4.62 -21.53
CA LYS A 136 4.42 -4.22 -20.64
C LYS A 136 4.95 -3.89 -19.24
N ILE A 137 4.20 -3.06 -18.53
CA ILE A 137 4.43 -2.77 -17.12
C ILE A 137 4.16 -4.05 -16.32
N LEU A 138 5.16 -4.49 -15.57
CA LEU A 138 5.02 -5.64 -14.68
C LEU A 138 4.25 -5.24 -13.43
N VAL A 139 3.09 -5.83 -13.20
CA VAL A 139 2.32 -5.65 -11.97
C VAL A 139 2.52 -6.86 -11.06
N GLN A 140 3.03 -6.62 -9.87
CA GLN A 140 3.25 -7.64 -8.84
C GLN A 140 2.68 -7.21 -7.51
N ASP A 141 2.37 -8.17 -6.63
CA ASP A 141 2.01 -7.86 -5.27
C ASP A 141 3.12 -8.18 -4.29
N VAL A 142 3.22 -7.38 -3.24
CA VAL A 142 4.22 -7.56 -2.19
C VAL A 142 3.57 -7.41 -0.82
N ILE A 143 3.80 -8.39 0.05
CA ILE A 143 3.34 -8.31 1.45
C ILE A 143 4.11 -7.20 2.16
N ALA A 144 3.40 -6.35 2.91
CA ALA A 144 3.91 -5.11 3.49
C ALA A 144 5.20 -5.27 4.30
N ASP A 145 5.32 -6.32 5.10
CA ASP A 145 6.55 -6.60 5.87
C ASP A 145 7.73 -7.00 4.97
N ALA A 146 7.48 -7.76 3.90
CA ALA A 146 8.51 -8.05 2.91
C ALA A 146 8.90 -6.80 2.11
N PHE A 147 7.92 -5.97 1.74
CA PHE A 147 8.17 -4.69 1.08
C PHE A 147 9.09 -3.79 1.90
N LEU A 148 8.82 -3.61 3.20
CA LEU A 148 9.64 -2.77 4.08
C LEU A 148 11.10 -3.25 4.17
N GLN A 149 11.35 -4.56 4.03
CA GLN A 149 12.70 -5.08 3.94
C GLN A 149 13.32 -4.84 2.56
N GLN A 150 12.59 -5.16 1.50
CA GLN A 150 13.07 -5.07 0.12
C GLN A 150 13.39 -3.65 -0.30
N VAL A 151 12.56 -2.68 0.07
CA VAL A 151 12.76 -1.28 -0.27
C VAL A 151 14.00 -0.67 0.39
N LEU A 152 14.46 -1.23 1.50
CA LEU A 152 15.73 -0.84 2.14
C LEU A 152 16.95 -1.47 1.47
N ILE A 153 16.82 -2.71 1.00
CA ILE A 153 17.95 -3.49 0.47
C ILE A 153 18.11 -3.25 -1.02
N LYS A 154 16.98 -3.13 -1.75
CA LYS A 154 16.92 -3.06 -3.21
C LYS A 154 15.86 -2.06 -3.70
N PRO A 155 15.97 -0.78 -3.34
CA PRO A 155 14.99 0.24 -3.73
C PRO A 155 14.82 0.34 -5.26
N HIS A 156 15.86 0.09 -6.03
CA HIS A 156 15.85 0.14 -7.50
C HIS A 156 14.97 -0.94 -8.18
N GLU A 157 14.47 -1.92 -7.42
CA GLU A 157 13.50 -2.91 -7.95
C GLU A 157 12.07 -2.36 -7.98
N PHE A 158 11.83 -1.14 -7.45
CA PHE A 158 10.50 -0.52 -7.36
C PHE A 158 10.46 0.81 -8.11
N ASP A 159 9.57 0.92 -9.08
CA ASP A 159 9.29 2.19 -9.79
C ASP A 159 8.05 2.88 -9.23
N VAL A 160 6.93 2.14 -9.17
CA VAL A 160 5.64 2.66 -8.69
C VAL A 160 5.07 1.73 -7.63
N ILE A 161 4.55 2.30 -6.57
CA ILE A 161 3.91 1.57 -5.47
C ILE A 161 2.48 2.06 -5.33
N ALA A 162 1.52 1.12 -5.23
CA ALA A 162 0.14 1.39 -4.87
C ALA A 162 -0.21 0.65 -3.59
N THR A 163 -0.77 1.35 -2.59
CA THR A 163 -1.04 0.75 -1.29
C THR A 163 -2.20 1.41 -0.55
N THR A 164 -2.75 0.71 0.44
CA THR A 164 -3.78 1.21 1.36
C THR A 164 -3.22 2.30 2.28
N ASN A 165 -4.09 3.01 2.98
CA ASN A 165 -3.73 4.22 3.71
C ASN A 165 -2.67 3.97 4.80
N LEU A 166 -2.88 3.02 5.71
CA LEU A 166 -1.95 2.77 6.82
C LEU A 166 -0.59 2.27 6.32
N ASN A 167 -0.58 1.32 5.38
CA ASN A 167 0.68 0.84 4.80
C ASN A 167 1.41 1.95 4.06
N GLY A 168 0.66 2.83 3.37
CA GLY A 168 1.20 3.98 2.66
C GLY A 168 1.84 5.02 3.59
N ASP A 169 1.27 5.21 4.77
CA ASP A 169 1.85 6.06 5.80
C ASP A 169 3.23 5.57 6.22
N TYR A 170 3.33 4.32 6.64
CA TYR A 170 4.62 3.72 7.00
C TYR A 170 5.62 3.69 5.84
N ALA A 171 5.14 3.37 4.63
CA ALA A 171 5.98 3.29 3.46
C ALA A 171 6.55 4.65 3.04
N SER A 172 5.73 5.71 3.07
CA SER A 172 6.18 7.07 2.73
C SER A 172 7.26 7.57 3.67
N ASP A 173 7.11 7.32 4.97
CA ASP A 173 8.10 7.71 5.97
C ASP A 173 9.42 6.93 5.81
N ALA A 174 9.33 5.62 5.56
CA ALA A 174 10.50 4.78 5.32
C ALA A 174 11.28 5.20 4.06
N LEU A 175 10.57 5.55 2.97
CA LEU A 175 11.16 6.05 1.74
C LEU A 175 11.75 7.45 1.93
N ALA A 176 11.02 8.36 2.57
CA ALA A 176 11.50 9.71 2.87
C ALA A 176 12.79 9.68 3.70
N ALA A 177 12.89 8.79 4.69
CA ALA A 177 14.09 8.63 5.50
C ALA A 177 15.31 8.23 4.66
N GLN A 178 15.14 7.42 3.62
CA GLN A 178 16.24 7.00 2.75
C GLN A 178 16.80 8.14 1.89
N ILE A 179 15.97 9.09 1.48
CA ILE A 179 16.41 10.25 0.67
C ILE A 179 16.87 11.45 1.50
N GLY A 180 16.71 11.41 2.83
CA GLY A 180 17.19 12.44 3.74
C GLY A 180 16.12 13.07 4.63
N GLY A 181 14.91 12.59 4.61
CA GLY A 181 13.81 12.96 5.49
C GLY A 181 12.59 13.57 4.77
N ILE A 182 11.49 13.65 5.50
CA ILE A 182 10.18 14.13 5.00
C ILE A 182 10.27 15.54 4.40
N GLY A 183 11.12 16.41 4.96
CA GLY A 183 11.22 17.81 4.53
C GLY A 183 11.74 18.03 3.11
N ILE A 184 12.31 17.01 2.47
CA ILE A 184 12.81 17.08 1.08
C ILE A 184 12.08 16.12 0.15
N SER A 185 11.20 15.28 0.67
CA SER A 185 10.39 14.37 -0.13
C SER A 185 9.21 15.13 -0.74
N PRO A 186 9.07 15.16 -2.09
CA PRO A 186 7.92 15.77 -2.71
C PRO A 186 6.67 14.94 -2.42
N GLY A 187 5.56 15.60 -2.10
CA GLY A 187 4.28 14.95 -1.88
C GLY A 187 3.12 15.85 -2.22
N GLY A 188 1.97 15.28 -2.54
CA GLY A 188 0.76 16.01 -2.86
C GLY A 188 -0.49 15.16 -2.69
N HIS A 189 -1.62 15.84 -2.46
CA HIS A 189 -2.95 15.23 -2.51
C HIS A 189 -3.59 15.57 -3.84
N ILE A 190 -3.95 14.56 -4.61
CA ILE A 190 -4.55 14.74 -5.93
C ILE A 190 -5.98 14.22 -5.90
N ASN A 191 -6.92 15.09 -6.30
CA ASN A 191 -8.27 14.69 -6.60
C ASN A 191 -8.38 14.44 -8.11
N TYR A 192 -8.48 13.18 -8.51
CA TYR A 192 -8.53 12.81 -9.93
C TYR A 192 -9.86 13.15 -10.64
N GLU A 193 -10.87 13.62 -9.91
CA GLU A 193 -12.13 14.09 -10.50
C GLU A 193 -12.08 15.56 -10.89
N ASN A 194 -11.28 16.37 -10.20
CA ASN A 194 -11.25 17.81 -10.34
C ASN A 194 -9.87 18.38 -10.75
N GLY A 195 -8.83 17.59 -10.75
CA GLY A 195 -7.46 18.02 -11.03
C GLY A 195 -6.72 18.48 -9.80
#